data_343e145a3fe14cc4d75b29ec3dc5b9bc
#
_entry.id   343e145a3fe14cc4d75b29ec3dc5b9bc
#
_cell.length_a   1.000
_cell.length_b   1.000
_cell.length_c   1.000
_cell.angle_alpha   90.00
_cell.angle_beta   90.00
_cell.angle_gamma   90.00
#
_symmetry.space_group_name_H-M   'P 1'
#
loop_
_entity.id
_entity.type
_entity.pdbx_description
1 polymer ?
#
loop_
_entity_poly.entity_id
_entity_poly.type
_entity_poly.pdbx_seq_one_letter_code
_entity_poly.pdbx_strand_id
1 'polypeptide(L)'
;PDDFLATKAHEQLHWSGAPHRLDRAFGKRFGDEAYAFEELVAEIGAAALGLRIGLAPQLLDSHAAYLGHWAKILRHRPSALLEASGHAQRAVDYLLAFSAQAAVADLAA
;
A
#
# COMPACT_ATOMS: atom_id res chain seq x y z
N PRO A 1 14.27 -7.39 11.16
CA PRO A 1 13.22 -8.39 11.16
C PRO A 1 12.14 -8.10 10.11
N ASP A 2 11.53 -9.16 9.59
CA ASP A 2 10.55 -9.06 8.52
C ASP A 2 9.33 -8.24 8.92
N ASP A 3 8.89 -8.34 10.18
CA ASP A 3 7.73 -7.56 10.67
C ASP A 3 7.98 -6.06 10.61
N PHE A 4 9.18 -5.63 10.94
CA PHE A 4 9.56 -4.22 10.87
C PHE A 4 9.53 -3.74 9.41
N LEU A 5 10.10 -4.52 8.50
CA LEU A 5 10.13 -4.17 7.09
C LEU A 5 8.73 -4.16 6.48
N ALA A 6 7.88 -5.12 6.86
CA ALA A 6 6.49 -5.16 6.39
C ALA A 6 5.71 -3.93 6.88
N THR A 7 5.88 -3.54 8.13
CA THR A 7 5.23 -2.35 8.69
C THR A 7 5.72 -1.09 7.97
N LYS A 8 7.03 -0.99 7.75
CA LYS A 8 7.61 0.15 7.05
C LYS A 8 7.06 0.26 5.62
N ALA A 9 6.98 -0.86 4.91
CA ALA A 9 6.42 -0.89 3.56
C ALA A 9 4.96 -0.42 3.56
N HIS A 10 4.15 -0.89 4.50
CA HIS A 10 2.76 -0.48 4.65
C HIS A 10 2.64 1.03 4.83
N GLU A 11 3.45 1.60 5.72
CA GLU A 11 3.43 3.04 5.98
C GLU A 11 3.91 3.85 4.76
N GLN A 12 4.90 3.33 4.02
CA GLN A 12 5.36 3.98 2.80
C GLN A 12 4.27 3.99 1.72
N LEU A 13 3.46 2.93 1.64
CA LEU A 13 2.32 2.90 0.73
C LEU A 13 1.33 4.03 1.05
N HIS A 14 1.00 4.23 2.32
CA HIS A 14 0.15 5.36 2.74
C HIS A 14 0.79 6.70 2.39
N TRP A 15 2.07 6.85 2.67
CA TRP A 15 2.82 8.07 2.39
C TRP A 15 2.71 8.46 0.91
N SER A 16 2.77 7.49 0.01
CA SER A 16 2.67 7.74 -1.44
C SER A 16 1.35 8.36 -1.85
N GLY A 17 0.31 8.24 -1.03
CA GLY A 17 -1.03 8.73 -1.36
C GLY A 17 -1.31 10.18 -1.00
N ALA A 18 -0.37 10.90 -0.41
CA ALA A 18 -0.57 12.30 -0.04
C ALA A 18 -0.91 13.16 -1.27
N PRO A 19 -1.62 14.31 -1.05
CA PRO A 19 -2.09 15.15 -2.18
C PRO A 19 -1.00 15.59 -3.16
N HIS A 20 0.20 15.84 -2.66
CA HIS A 20 1.31 16.29 -3.51
C HIS A 20 2.14 15.13 -4.07
N ARG A 21 1.69 13.90 -3.87
CA ARG A 21 2.28 12.70 -4.46
C ARG A 21 1.26 12.04 -5.38
N LEU A 22 0.70 10.89 -5.03
CA LEU A 22 -0.28 10.22 -5.89
C LEU A 22 -1.74 10.62 -5.65
N ASP A 23 -1.97 11.44 -4.63
CA ASP A 23 -3.26 12.08 -4.36
C ASP A 23 -4.43 11.09 -4.29
N ARG A 24 -4.28 10.04 -3.45
CA ARG A 24 -5.39 9.16 -3.18
C ARG A 24 -6.27 9.74 -2.09
N ALA A 25 -7.59 9.50 -2.18
CA ALA A 25 -8.52 9.92 -1.15
C ALA A 25 -8.38 9.04 0.08
N PHE A 26 -7.98 9.61 1.21
CA PHE A 26 -7.94 8.91 2.50
C PHE A 26 -9.24 9.17 3.25
N GLY A 27 -9.72 8.14 3.98
CA GLY A 27 -10.77 8.35 4.95
C GLY A 27 -10.26 9.18 6.11
N LYS A 28 -11.16 9.97 6.71
CA LYS A 28 -10.80 10.90 7.78
C LYS A 28 -10.72 10.25 9.16
N ARG A 29 -11.32 9.06 9.31
CA ARG A 29 -11.35 8.37 10.60
C ARG A 29 -11.53 6.87 10.39
N PHE A 30 -11.13 6.13 11.41
CA PHE A 30 -11.31 4.68 11.45
C PHE A 30 -12.78 4.33 11.24
N GLY A 31 -13.05 3.34 10.39
CA GLY A 31 -14.39 2.89 10.08
C GLY A 31 -15.01 3.48 8.82
N ASP A 32 -14.44 4.57 8.29
CA ASP A 32 -14.86 5.09 6.99
C ASP A 32 -14.56 4.08 5.89
N GLU A 33 -15.45 3.97 4.91
CA GLU A 33 -15.24 3.09 3.76
C GLU A 33 -14.00 3.51 2.96
N ALA A 34 -13.79 4.81 2.78
CA ALA A 34 -12.61 5.32 2.09
C ALA A 34 -11.33 4.97 2.87
N TYR A 35 -11.37 5.03 4.20
CA TYR A 35 -10.24 4.65 5.03
C TYR A 35 -9.93 3.16 4.88
N ALA A 36 -10.97 2.31 4.92
CA ALA A 36 -10.81 0.87 4.75
C ALA A 36 -10.27 0.52 3.36
N PHE A 37 -10.72 1.23 2.33
CA PHE A 37 -10.22 1.06 0.97
C PHE A 37 -8.74 1.43 0.88
N GLU A 38 -8.32 2.53 1.51
CA GLU A 38 -6.91 2.95 1.54
C GLU A 38 -6.05 1.91 2.27
N GLU A 39 -6.56 1.32 3.35
CA GLU A 39 -5.86 0.23 4.03
C GLU A 39 -5.70 -0.99 3.13
N LEU A 40 -6.70 -1.29 2.31
CA LEU A 40 -6.62 -2.39 1.34
C LEU A 40 -5.54 -2.11 0.29
N VAL A 41 -5.46 -0.88 -0.22
CA VAL A 41 -4.40 -0.45 -1.14
C VAL A 41 -3.03 -0.65 -0.51
N ALA A 42 -2.87 -0.21 0.74
CA ALA A 42 -1.60 -0.32 1.45
C ALA A 42 -1.22 -1.78 1.69
N GLU A 43 -2.20 -2.63 2.01
CA GLU A 43 -1.94 -4.06 2.23
C GLU A 43 -1.47 -4.75 0.96
N ILE A 44 -2.17 -4.53 -0.15
CA ILE A 44 -1.80 -5.12 -1.44
C ILE A 44 -0.43 -4.60 -1.89
N GLY A 45 -0.23 -3.29 -1.79
CA GLY A 45 1.02 -2.67 -2.22
C GLY A 45 2.21 -3.08 -1.37
N ALA A 46 2.03 -3.19 -0.06
CA ALA A 46 3.10 -3.63 0.83
C ALA A 46 3.50 -5.07 0.55
N ALA A 47 2.53 -5.95 0.26
CA ALA A 47 2.82 -7.32 -0.11
C ALA A 47 3.60 -7.37 -1.43
N ALA A 48 3.18 -6.60 -2.43
CA ALA A 48 3.85 -6.54 -3.72
C ALA A 48 5.27 -5.98 -3.60
N LEU A 49 5.44 -4.90 -2.84
CA LEU A 49 6.75 -4.32 -2.58
C LEU A 49 7.66 -5.29 -1.85
N GLY A 50 7.12 -5.98 -0.84
CA GLY A 50 7.85 -6.99 -0.07
C GLY A 50 8.38 -8.11 -0.97
N LEU A 51 7.55 -8.60 -1.89
CA LEU A 51 7.98 -9.64 -2.82
C LEU A 51 9.10 -9.16 -3.73
N ARG A 52 9.09 -7.88 -4.11
CA ARG A 52 10.14 -7.29 -4.96
C ARG A 52 11.50 -7.21 -4.23
N ILE A 53 11.48 -7.15 -2.91
CA ILE A 53 12.71 -7.10 -2.10
C ILE A 53 13.01 -8.42 -1.39
N GLY A 54 12.28 -9.48 -1.71
CA GLY A 54 12.56 -10.83 -1.22
C GLY A 54 11.88 -11.20 0.09
N LEU A 55 10.85 -10.45 0.52
CA LEU A 55 10.10 -10.78 1.73
C LEU A 55 8.85 -11.59 1.38
N ALA A 56 8.51 -12.55 2.24
CA ALA A 56 7.22 -13.23 2.16
C ALA A 56 6.11 -12.28 2.62
N PRO A 57 4.93 -12.30 1.96
CA PRO A 57 3.81 -11.49 2.42
C PRO A 57 3.41 -11.85 3.85
N GLN A 58 3.09 -10.84 4.65
CA GLN A 58 2.66 -11.02 6.04
C GLN A 58 1.43 -10.18 6.32
N LEU A 59 0.44 -10.78 6.98
CA LEU A 59 -0.72 -10.05 7.48
C LEU A 59 -0.40 -9.60 8.91
N LEU A 60 -0.29 -8.30 9.11
CA LEU A 60 -0.04 -7.73 10.43
C LEU A 60 -1.32 -7.80 11.27
N ASP A 61 -1.17 -8.00 12.58
CA ASP A 61 -2.32 -8.10 13.50
C ASP A 61 -3.23 -6.88 13.41
N SER A 62 -2.65 -5.68 13.23
CA SER A 62 -3.42 -4.45 13.08
C SER A 62 -4.34 -4.47 11.86
N HIS A 63 -4.03 -5.27 10.84
CA HIS A 63 -4.83 -5.36 9.62
C HIS A 63 -6.04 -6.28 9.78
N ALA A 64 -6.00 -7.20 10.74
CA ALA A 64 -7.12 -8.11 10.99
C ALA A 64 -8.41 -7.35 11.28
N ALA A 65 -8.32 -6.16 11.89
CA ALA A 65 -9.47 -5.32 12.19
C ALA A 65 -10.21 -4.85 10.93
N TYR A 66 -9.56 -4.84 9.78
CA TYR A 66 -10.14 -4.36 8.52
C TYR A 66 -10.76 -5.47 7.68
N LEU A 67 -10.52 -6.74 8.00
CA LEU A 67 -10.98 -7.85 7.15
C LEU A 67 -12.47 -7.82 6.91
N GLY A 68 -13.28 -7.50 7.93
CA GLY A 68 -14.72 -7.39 7.79
C GLY A 68 -15.14 -6.25 6.86
N HIS A 69 -14.47 -5.12 6.96
CA HIS A 69 -14.71 -3.98 6.08
C HIS A 69 -14.36 -4.30 4.62
N TRP A 70 -13.22 -4.96 4.40
CA TRP A 70 -12.80 -5.34 3.05
C TRP A 70 -13.77 -6.33 2.43
N ALA A 71 -14.22 -7.32 3.20
CA ALA A 71 -15.20 -8.29 2.72
C ALA A 71 -16.49 -7.60 2.31
N LYS A 72 -16.95 -6.62 3.09
CA LYS A 72 -18.16 -5.85 2.78
C LYS A 72 -17.99 -5.05 1.48
N ILE A 73 -16.88 -4.34 1.34
CA ILE A 73 -16.57 -3.54 0.15
C ILE A 73 -16.58 -4.44 -1.09
N LEU A 74 -15.90 -5.58 -1.03
CA LEU A 74 -15.75 -6.48 -2.17
C LEU A 74 -17.07 -7.17 -2.54
N ARG A 75 -17.96 -7.42 -1.56
CA ARG A 75 -19.28 -7.96 -1.86
C ARG A 75 -20.19 -6.97 -2.56
N HIS A 76 -20.13 -5.69 -2.17
CA HIS A 76 -20.97 -4.65 -2.75
C HIS A 76 -20.40 -4.10 -4.05
N ARG A 77 -19.09 -4.14 -4.21
CA ARG A 77 -18.41 -3.62 -5.38
C ARG A 77 -17.20 -4.47 -5.70
N PRO A 78 -17.41 -5.62 -6.41
CA PRO A 78 -16.30 -6.54 -6.70
C PRO A 78 -15.14 -5.89 -7.47
N SER A 79 -15.42 -4.87 -8.29
CA SER A 79 -14.38 -4.15 -9.02
C SER A 79 -13.41 -3.41 -8.09
N ALA A 80 -13.76 -3.25 -6.81
CA ALA A 80 -12.89 -2.58 -5.84
C ALA A 80 -11.52 -3.27 -5.72
N LEU A 81 -11.46 -4.59 -5.89
CA LEU A 81 -10.18 -5.30 -5.85
C LEU A 81 -9.26 -4.85 -6.99
N LEU A 82 -9.79 -4.73 -8.21
CA LEU A 82 -9.01 -4.25 -9.35
C LEU A 82 -8.60 -2.79 -9.17
N GLU A 83 -9.50 -1.95 -8.66
CA GLU A 83 -9.21 -0.54 -8.39
C GLU A 83 -8.10 -0.42 -7.34
N ALA A 84 -8.20 -1.16 -6.24
CA ALA A 84 -7.19 -1.16 -5.19
C ALA A 84 -5.84 -1.67 -5.72
N SER A 85 -5.87 -2.72 -6.53
CA SER A 85 -4.65 -3.29 -7.13
C SER A 85 -3.99 -2.28 -8.06
N GLY A 86 -4.77 -1.52 -8.83
CA GLY A 86 -4.25 -0.47 -9.70
C GLY A 86 -3.57 0.65 -8.91
N HIS A 87 -4.21 1.11 -7.84
CA HIS A 87 -3.60 2.09 -6.94
C HIS A 87 -2.34 1.55 -6.28
N ALA A 88 -2.37 0.30 -5.83
CA ALA A 88 -1.22 -0.34 -5.22
C ALA A 88 -0.04 -0.45 -6.19
N GLN A 89 -0.30 -0.82 -7.46
CA GLN A 89 0.74 -0.91 -8.48
C GLN A 89 1.38 0.44 -8.74
N ARG A 90 0.57 1.49 -8.86
CA ARG A 90 1.10 2.84 -9.05
C ARG A 90 1.94 3.28 -7.85
N ALA A 91 1.52 2.93 -6.64
CA ALA A 91 2.27 3.25 -5.42
C ALA A 91 3.61 2.54 -5.38
N VAL A 92 3.63 1.24 -5.71
CA VAL A 92 4.87 0.46 -5.78
C VAL A 92 5.83 1.04 -6.81
N ASP A 93 5.32 1.34 -8.00
CA ASP A 93 6.14 1.95 -9.07
C ASP A 93 6.71 3.29 -8.63
N TYR A 94 5.89 4.11 -7.97
CA TYR A 94 6.31 5.41 -7.46
C TYR A 94 7.44 5.28 -6.44
N LEU A 95 7.30 4.36 -5.48
CA LEU A 95 8.30 4.13 -4.45
C LEU A 95 9.60 3.56 -5.03
N LEU A 96 9.50 2.62 -5.97
CA LEU A 96 10.67 2.02 -6.61
C LEU A 96 11.42 3.04 -7.48
N ALA A 97 10.75 4.06 -8.00
CA ALA A 97 11.39 5.12 -8.76
C ALA A 97 12.41 5.90 -7.93
N PHE A 98 12.14 6.08 -6.64
CA PHE A 98 13.12 6.73 -5.74
C PHE A 98 14.38 5.88 -5.61
N SER A 99 14.24 4.57 -5.49
CA SER A 99 15.40 3.67 -5.43
C SER A 99 16.23 3.74 -6.71
N ALA A 100 15.59 3.77 -7.87
CA ALA A 100 16.27 3.90 -9.16
C ALA A 100 17.00 5.23 -9.26
N GLN A 101 16.37 6.33 -8.83
CA GLN A 101 16.99 7.66 -8.83
C GLN A 101 18.22 7.70 -7.91
N ALA A 102 18.11 7.10 -6.74
CA ALA A 102 19.21 7.03 -5.79
C ALA A 102 20.39 6.24 -6.37
N ALA A 103 20.12 5.11 -7.03
CA ALA A 103 21.15 4.29 -7.67
C ALA A 103 21.86 5.07 -8.78
N VAL A 104 21.12 5.82 -9.59
CA VAL A 104 21.71 6.67 -10.66
C VAL A 104 22.56 7.78 -10.06
N ALA A 105 22.09 8.41 -8.97
CA ALA A 105 22.85 9.46 -8.30
C ALA A 105 24.16 8.91 -7.72
N ASP A 106 24.15 7.71 -7.14
CA ASP A 106 25.36 7.06 -6.63
C ASP A 106 26.36 6.78 -7.75
N LEU A 107 25.89 6.36 -8.92
CA LEU A 107 26.76 6.12 -10.06
C LEU A 107 27.36 7.42 -10.62
N ALA A 108 26.64 8.53 -10.48
CA ALA A 108 27.09 9.83 -10.96
C ALA A 108 28.07 10.52 -10.01
N ALA A 109 28.08 10.09 -8.76
CA ALA A 109 29.00 10.63 -7.76
C ALA A 109 30.39 9.99 -7.89
#